data_e3cbb42d4140ee1a61791f1c1c92c8d6
#
_entry.id   e3cbb42d4140ee1a61791f1c1c92c8d6
#
_cell.length_a   1.000
_cell.length_b   1.000
_cell.length_c   1.000
_cell.angle_alpha   90.00
_cell.angle_beta   90.00
_cell.angle_gamma   90.00
#
_symmetry.space_group_name_H-M   'P 1'
#
loop_
_entity.id
_entity.type
_entity.pdbx_description
1 polymer ?
#
loop_
_entity_poly.entity_id
_entity_poly.type
_entity_poly.pdbx_seq_one_letter_code
_entity_poly.pdbx_strand_id
1 'polypeptide(L)'
;MFKRILLSIVLLLVIAYLVVALSAFNRKPAGQVCNDMELVIKDTVYAGFITKKEVADILEKKGIYPVGKPMDRIRSKTLERELAKHPLIDEVECYKTPSGKLCVEVSQRIPILRVMSANGENYYLDNKGTVMPPDAKCVAH
;
A
#
# COMPACT_ATOMS: atom_id res chain seq x y z
N MET A 1 -37.34 -22.38 40.11
CA MET A 1 -37.61 -22.10 38.72
C MET A 1 -37.37 -20.62 38.35
N PHE A 2 -37.86 -19.70 39.12
CA PHE A 2 -37.79 -18.26 38.85
C PHE A 2 -36.33 -17.73 38.66
N LYS A 3 -35.39 -18.16 39.51
CA LYS A 3 -33.96 -17.77 39.42
C LYS A 3 -33.30 -18.23 38.11
N ARG A 4 -33.67 -19.40 37.60
CA ARG A 4 -33.08 -19.93 36.34
C ARG A 4 -33.60 -19.17 35.12
N ILE A 5 -34.86 -18.77 35.13
CA ILE A 5 -35.50 -17.97 34.09
C ILE A 5 -34.88 -16.57 34.08
N LEU A 6 -34.71 -15.95 35.24
CA LEU A 6 -34.08 -14.64 35.38
C LEU A 6 -32.65 -14.64 34.88
N LEU A 7 -31.86 -15.71 35.23
CA LEU A 7 -30.49 -15.86 34.78
C LEU A 7 -30.41 -16.00 33.25
N SER A 8 -31.32 -16.74 32.64
CA SER A 8 -31.41 -16.91 31.20
C SER A 8 -31.71 -15.59 30.47
N ILE A 9 -32.59 -14.79 31.02
CA ILE A 9 -32.94 -13.47 30.46
C ILE A 9 -31.73 -12.53 30.52
N VAL A 10 -31.02 -12.49 31.66
CA VAL A 10 -29.82 -11.66 31.82
C VAL A 10 -28.71 -12.10 30.84
N LEU A 11 -28.51 -13.41 30.69
CA LEU A 11 -27.53 -13.94 29.73
C LEU A 11 -27.88 -13.54 28.31
N LEU A 12 -29.15 -13.60 27.92
CA LEU A 12 -29.60 -13.21 26.58
C LEU A 12 -29.37 -11.70 26.32
N LEU A 13 -29.62 -10.85 27.32
CA LEU A 13 -29.38 -9.41 27.24
C LEU A 13 -27.89 -9.10 27.10
N VAL A 14 -27.01 -9.81 27.81
CA VAL A 14 -25.55 -9.65 27.69
C VAL A 14 -25.06 -10.05 26.32
N ILE A 15 -25.55 -11.19 25.78
CA ILE A 15 -25.19 -11.63 24.43
C ILE A 15 -25.66 -10.61 23.38
N ALA A 16 -26.90 -10.13 23.48
CA ALA A 16 -27.43 -9.11 22.58
C ALA A 16 -26.60 -7.83 22.62
N TYR A 17 -26.22 -7.37 23.83
CA TYR A 17 -25.36 -6.22 24.01
C TYR A 17 -23.98 -6.42 23.37
N LEU A 18 -23.35 -7.59 23.56
CA LEU A 18 -22.05 -7.91 22.95
C LEU A 18 -22.13 -7.92 21.43
N VAL A 19 -23.17 -8.51 20.84
CA VAL A 19 -23.39 -8.51 19.41
C VAL A 19 -23.52 -7.09 18.85
N VAL A 20 -24.28 -6.24 19.51
CA VAL A 20 -24.45 -4.83 19.11
C VAL A 20 -23.14 -4.06 19.27
N ALA A 21 -22.43 -4.26 20.37
CA ALA A 21 -21.16 -3.58 20.64
C ALA A 21 -20.10 -3.99 19.60
N LEU A 22 -19.97 -5.28 19.27
CA LEU A 22 -19.05 -5.77 18.24
C LEU A 22 -19.44 -5.27 16.84
N SER A 23 -20.74 -5.20 16.55
CA SER A 23 -21.24 -4.66 15.27
C SER A 23 -20.97 -3.16 15.14
N ALA A 24 -21.09 -2.41 16.23
CA ALA A 24 -20.81 -0.96 16.25
C ALA A 24 -19.31 -0.69 16.07
N PHE A 25 -18.45 -1.52 16.68
CA PHE A 25 -16.99 -1.41 16.54
C PHE A 25 -16.51 -1.78 15.14
N ASN A 26 -17.21 -2.69 14.47
CA ASN A 26 -16.87 -3.16 13.12
C ASN A 26 -17.47 -2.32 11.99
N ARG A 27 -18.26 -1.28 12.30
CA ARG A 27 -18.76 -0.35 11.30
C ARG A 27 -17.61 0.49 10.76
N LYS A 28 -17.07 0.05 9.62
CA LYS A 28 -16.25 0.94 8.79
C LYS A 28 -17.07 2.18 8.49
N PRO A 29 -16.56 3.40 8.73
CA PRO A 29 -17.32 4.60 8.42
C PRO A 29 -17.69 4.57 6.93
N ALA A 30 -18.97 4.36 6.66
CA ALA A 30 -19.50 4.39 5.32
C ALA A 30 -19.35 5.82 4.76
N GLY A 31 -18.74 5.94 3.57
CA GLY A 31 -18.57 7.22 2.91
C GLY A 31 -17.27 7.96 3.21
N GLN A 32 -16.30 7.34 3.87
CA GLN A 32 -14.99 7.95 4.03
C GLN A 32 -14.27 8.08 2.68
N VAL A 33 -13.84 9.30 2.37
CA VAL A 33 -13.09 9.64 1.16
C VAL A 33 -11.60 9.61 1.49
N CYS A 34 -10.77 9.17 0.54
CA CYS A 34 -9.33 9.24 0.68
C CYS A 34 -8.87 10.70 0.67
N ASN A 35 -8.35 11.17 1.79
CA ASN A 35 -7.93 12.56 1.96
C ASN A 35 -6.51 12.80 1.48
N ASP A 36 -5.63 11.81 1.64
CA ASP A 36 -4.21 11.91 1.27
C ASP A 36 -3.62 10.53 0.98
N MET A 37 -2.54 10.53 0.24
CA MET A 37 -1.70 9.36 -0.02
C MET A 37 -0.35 9.59 0.65
N GLU A 38 0.03 8.71 1.54
CA GLU A 38 1.32 8.73 2.21
C GLU A 38 2.26 7.70 1.59
N LEU A 39 3.46 8.12 1.22
CA LEU A 39 4.50 7.23 0.70
C LEU A 39 5.52 6.95 1.79
N VAL A 40 5.72 5.68 2.10
CA VAL A 40 6.75 5.21 3.02
C VAL A 40 7.74 4.36 2.23
N ILE A 41 9.02 4.74 2.30
CA ILE A 41 10.10 3.99 1.67
C ILE A 41 10.77 3.15 2.75
N LYS A 42 10.75 1.82 2.60
CA LYS A 42 11.31 0.88 3.60
C LYS A 42 12.84 0.97 3.69
N ASP A 43 13.50 1.17 2.55
CA ASP A 43 14.96 1.19 2.45
C ASP A 43 15.47 2.62 2.27
N THR A 44 15.79 3.29 3.38
CA THR A 44 16.25 4.68 3.38
C THR A 44 17.73 4.86 3.04
N VAL A 45 18.51 3.77 3.01
CA VAL A 45 19.96 3.83 2.75
C VAL A 45 20.30 4.38 1.37
N TYR A 46 19.40 4.18 0.41
CA TYR A 46 19.52 4.70 -0.96
C TYR A 46 18.34 5.62 -1.29
N ALA A 47 18.12 6.63 -0.45
CA ALA A 47 17.02 7.58 -0.62
C ALA A 47 17.12 8.33 -1.96
N GLY A 48 16.04 8.36 -2.73
CA GLY A 48 15.90 9.28 -3.84
C GLY A 48 15.52 8.69 -5.20
N PHE A 49 15.40 7.39 -5.35
CA PHE A 49 15.02 6.80 -6.64
C PHE A 49 13.53 6.98 -6.97
N ILE A 50 12.66 6.94 -5.96
CA ILE A 50 11.21 7.08 -6.13
C ILE A 50 10.69 8.18 -5.21
N THR A 51 9.90 9.08 -5.78
CA THR A 51 9.28 10.19 -5.05
C THR A 51 7.76 10.01 -4.98
N LYS A 52 7.12 10.64 -3.98
CA LYS A 52 5.65 10.69 -3.88
C LYS A 52 5.00 11.21 -5.17
N LYS A 53 5.65 12.18 -5.82
CA LYS A 53 5.16 12.76 -7.07
C LYS A 53 5.19 11.74 -8.21
N GLU A 54 6.26 10.99 -8.37
CA GLU A 54 6.38 9.95 -9.40
C GLU A 54 5.32 8.85 -9.22
N VAL A 55 5.10 8.41 -7.98
CA VAL A 55 4.04 7.44 -7.66
C VAL A 55 2.66 8.02 -8.00
N ALA A 56 2.41 9.28 -7.64
CA ALA A 56 1.15 9.95 -7.97
C ALA A 56 0.95 10.06 -9.48
N ASP A 57 1.96 10.49 -10.24
CA ASP A 57 1.92 10.63 -11.70
C ASP A 57 1.63 9.28 -12.39
N ILE A 58 2.20 8.18 -11.91
CA ILE A 58 1.93 6.84 -12.44
C ILE A 58 0.46 6.46 -12.23
N LEU A 59 -0.06 6.69 -11.02
CA LEU A 59 -1.44 6.37 -10.68
C LEU A 59 -2.45 7.26 -11.41
N GLU A 60 -2.13 8.54 -11.61
CA GLU A 60 -2.95 9.47 -12.40
C GLU A 60 -3.01 9.07 -13.87
N LYS A 61 -1.88 8.74 -14.49
CA LYS A 61 -1.82 8.26 -15.89
C LYS A 61 -2.65 7.00 -16.10
N LYS A 62 -2.77 6.17 -15.08
CA LYS A 62 -3.61 4.95 -15.11
C LYS A 62 -5.07 5.20 -14.72
N GLY A 63 -5.43 6.42 -14.29
CA GLY A 63 -6.77 6.76 -13.84
C GLY A 63 -7.19 6.12 -12.53
N ILE A 64 -6.23 5.65 -11.73
CA ILE A 64 -6.46 4.95 -10.46
C ILE A 64 -5.96 5.73 -9.24
N TYR A 65 -5.62 7.01 -9.41
CA TYR A 65 -5.19 7.87 -8.31
C TYR A 65 -6.23 7.91 -7.19
N PRO A 66 -5.85 7.59 -5.93
CA PRO A 66 -6.81 7.29 -4.87
C PRO A 66 -7.41 8.53 -4.20
N VAL A 67 -6.68 9.64 -4.14
CA VAL A 67 -7.11 10.85 -3.42
C VAL A 67 -8.39 11.41 -4.03
N GLY A 68 -9.35 11.74 -3.17
CA GLY A 68 -10.67 12.23 -3.58
C GLY A 68 -11.67 11.13 -3.95
N LYS A 69 -11.27 9.86 -3.96
CA LYS A 69 -12.18 8.73 -4.21
C LYS A 69 -12.69 8.12 -2.91
N PRO A 70 -13.90 7.54 -2.90
CA PRO A 70 -14.40 6.79 -1.76
C PRO A 70 -13.46 5.63 -1.41
N MET A 71 -13.13 5.46 -0.12
CA MET A 71 -12.23 4.41 0.34
C MET A 71 -12.70 3.00 -0.04
N ASP A 72 -14.03 2.79 -0.13
CA ASP A 72 -14.61 1.50 -0.52
C ASP A 72 -14.31 1.12 -1.97
N ARG A 73 -14.14 2.11 -2.84
CA ARG A 73 -13.83 1.91 -4.27
C ARG A 73 -12.35 1.77 -4.57
N ILE A 74 -11.48 2.12 -3.62
CA ILE A 74 -10.05 1.98 -3.78
C ILE A 74 -9.66 0.51 -3.58
N ARG A 75 -9.10 -0.10 -4.63
CA ARG A 75 -8.60 -1.47 -4.60
C ARG A 75 -7.08 -1.47 -4.42
N SER A 76 -6.61 -1.68 -3.20
CA SER A 76 -5.18 -1.68 -2.86
C SER A 76 -4.37 -2.63 -3.75
N LYS A 77 -4.89 -3.85 -3.99
CA LYS A 77 -4.22 -4.83 -4.86
C LYS A 77 -4.05 -4.39 -6.31
N THR A 78 -4.95 -3.57 -6.83
CA THR A 78 -4.80 -3.00 -8.18
C THR A 78 -3.69 -1.96 -8.20
N LEU A 79 -3.60 -1.11 -7.17
CA LEU A 79 -2.54 -0.12 -7.01
C LEU A 79 -1.18 -0.79 -6.88
N GLU A 80 -1.07 -1.80 -6.01
CA GLU A 80 0.16 -2.59 -5.84
C GLU A 80 0.64 -3.19 -7.16
N ARG A 81 -0.26 -3.81 -7.91
CA ARG A 81 0.06 -4.45 -9.19
C ARG A 81 0.54 -3.45 -10.25
N GLU A 82 -0.07 -2.27 -10.32
CA GLU A 82 0.35 -1.24 -11.28
C GLU A 82 1.67 -0.59 -10.89
N LEU A 83 1.90 -0.35 -9.61
CA LEU A 83 3.17 0.18 -9.11
C LEU A 83 4.31 -0.84 -9.20
N ALA A 84 4.04 -2.12 -9.00
CA ALA A 84 5.04 -3.19 -9.11
C ALA A 84 5.62 -3.35 -10.54
N LYS A 85 4.95 -2.80 -11.55
CA LYS A 85 5.48 -2.76 -12.94
C LYS A 85 6.62 -1.75 -13.11
N HIS A 86 6.80 -0.85 -12.14
CA HIS A 86 7.86 0.14 -12.21
C HIS A 86 9.23 -0.52 -12.02
N PRO A 87 10.22 -0.29 -12.90
CA PRO A 87 11.50 -1.01 -12.89
C PRO A 87 12.34 -0.77 -11.63
N LEU A 88 12.12 0.33 -10.92
CA LEU A 88 12.84 0.68 -9.69
C LEU A 88 12.15 0.18 -8.42
N ILE A 89 10.97 -0.42 -8.53
CA ILE A 89 10.22 -0.96 -7.40
C ILE A 89 10.48 -2.46 -7.29
N ASP A 90 10.90 -2.92 -6.11
CA ASP A 90 11.03 -4.33 -5.80
C ASP A 90 9.72 -4.89 -5.23
N GLU A 91 9.24 -4.27 -4.17
CA GLU A 91 7.98 -4.64 -3.52
C GLU A 91 7.15 -3.39 -3.20
N VAL A 92 5.84 -3.53 -3.26
CA VAL A 92 4.91 -2.47 -2.90
C VAL A 92 3.73 -3.05 -2.13
N GLU A 93 3.37 -2.39 -1.05
CA GLU A 93 2.20 -2.71 -0.24
C GLU A 93 1.34 -1.46 -0.07
N CYS A 94 0.04 -1.59 -0.31
CA CYS A 94 -0.91 -0.50 -0.16
C CYS A 94 -1.95 -0.88 0.89
N TYR A 95 -2.11 -0.06 1.90
CA TYR A 95 -3.15 -0.25 2.91
C TYR A 95 -3.86 1.04 3.27
N LYS A 96 -5.10 0.88 3.72
CA LYS A 96 -5.97 1.97 4.11
C LYS A 96 -5.84 2.22 5.61
N THR A 97 -5.68 3.47 6.00
CA THR A 97 -5.65 3.85 7.40
C THR A 97 -7.04 4.25 7.90
N PRO A 98 -7.33 4.07 9.21
CA PRO A 98 -8.59 4.51 9.79
C PRO A 98 -8.83 6.03 9.68
N SER A 99 -7.75 6.80 9.52
CA SER A 99 -7.79 8.27 9.35
C SER A 99 -8.20 8.74 7.96
N GLY A 100 -8.52 7.83 7.02
CA GLY A 100 -8.90 8.18 5.66
C GLY A 100 -7.74 8.46 4.73
N LYS A 101 -6.56 7.95 5.04
CA LYS A 101 -5.39 8.02 4.17
C LYS A 101 -5.11 6.66 3.54
N LEU A 102 -4.50 6.68 2.36
CA LEU A 102 -3.90 5.50 1.76
C LEU A 102 -2.40 5.54 2.02
N CYS A 103 -1.87 4.53 2.68
CA CYS A 103 -0.44 4.36 2.85
C CYS A 103 0.09 3.43 1.76
N VAL A 104 1.15 3.88 1.07
CA VAL A 104 1.87 3.12 0.05
C VAL A 104 3.28 2.90 0.57
N GLU A 105 3.59 1.66 0.95
CA GLU A 105 4.93 1.24 1.34
C GLU A 105 5.66 0.67 0.14
N VAL A 106 6.83 1.21 -0.16
CA VAL A 106 7.64 0.82 -1.31
C VAL A 106 9.01 0.37 -0.85
N SER A 107 9.44 -0.78 -1.32
CA SER A 107 10.83 -1.23 -1.28
C SER A 107 11.46 -0.99 -2.64
N GLN A 108 12.60 -0.32 -2.67
CA GLN A 108 13.29 0.04 -3.92
C GLN A 108 14.24 -1.08 -4.34
N ARG A 109 14.41 -1.25 -5.66
CA ARG A 109 15.47 -2.10 -6.19
C ARG A 109 16.81 -1.41 -6.01
N ILE A 110 17.78 -2.18 -5.52
CA ILE A 110 19.13 -1.69 -5.31
C ILE A 110 20.00 -2.25 -6.44
N PRO A 111 20.56 -1.39 -7.33
CA PRO A 111 21.48 -1.83 -8.35
C PRO A 111 22.80 -2.26 -7.69
N ILE A 112 23.21 -3.51 -7.91
CA ILE A 112 24.47 -4.04 -7.38
C ILE A 112 25.55 -4.17 -8.44
N LEU A 113 25.16 -4.27 -9.72
CA LEU A 113 26.09 -4.46 -10.82
C LEU A 113 25.67 -3.60 -12.01
N ARG A 114 26.66 -2.89 -12.58
CA ARG A 114 26.51 -2.22 -13.87
C ARG A 114 27.14 -3.09 -14.95
N VAL A 115 26.35 -3.44 -15.94
CA VAL A 115 26.84 -4.17 -17.12
C VAL A 115 27.03 -3.19 -18.25
N MET A 116 28.25 -3.14 -18.78
CA MET A 116 28.59 -2.39 -19.97
C MET A 116 28.70 -3.37 -21.12
N SER A 117 27.75 -3.31 -22.04
CA SER A 117 27.80 -4.17 -23.24
C SER A 117 28.74 -3.59 -24.29
N ALA A 118 29.39 -4.45 -25.03
CA ALA A 118 30.22 -4.07 -26.19
C ALA A 118 29.42 -3.31 -27.27
N ASN A 119 28.09 -3.48 -27.28
CA ASN A 119 27.19 -2.81 -28.22
C ASN A 119 26.78 -1.39 -27.74
N GLY A 120 27.36 -0.91 -26.63
CA GLY A 120 27.03 0.42 -26.05
C GLY A 120 25.78 0.47 -25.20
N GLU A 121 25.05 -0.62 -25.05
CA GLU A 121 23.93 -0.71 -24.13
C GLU A 121 24.42 -0.95 -22.70
N ASN A 122 24.10 -0.04 -21.80
CA ASN A 122 24.40 -0.19 -20.38
C ASN A 122 23.11 -0.52 -19.64
N TYR A 123 23.19 -1.43 -18.69
CA TYR A 123 22.07 -1.72 -17.79
C TYR A 123 22.58 -2.10 -16.40
N TYR A 124 21.70 -2.02 -15.43
CA TYR A 124 21.99 -2.43 -14.06
C TYR A 124 21.30 -3.75 -13.74
N LEU A 125 21.90 -4.52 -12.85
CA LEU A 125 21.31 -5.70 -12.26
C LEU A 125 21.12 -5.49 -10.76
N ASP A 126 19.98 -5.93 -10.25
CA ASP A 126 19.72 -5.98 -8.83
C ASP A 126 20.25 -7.28 -8.19
N ASN A 127 20.08 -7.41 -6.87
CA ASN A 127 20.48 -8.60 -6.11
C ASN A 127 19.70 -9.88 -6.50
N LYS A 128 18.59 -9.74 -7.22
CA LYS A 128 17.77 -10.85 -7.73
C LYS A 128 18.06 -11.18 -9.21
N GLY A 129 19.00 -10.46 -9.83
CA GLY A 129 19.35 -10.61 -11.24
C GLY A 129 18.36 -9.97 -12.20
N THR A 130 17.50 -9.07 -11.72
CA THR A 130 16.55 -8.34 -12.57
C THR A 130 17.24 -7.18 -13.27
N VAL A 131 17.01 -7.06 -14.57
CA VAL A 131 17.56 -5.97 -15.39
C VAL A 131 16.82 -4.67 -15.08
N MET A 132 17.59 -3.64 -14.75
CA MET A 132 17.11 -2.28 -14.51
C MET A 132 17.60 -1.37 -15.64
N PRO A 133 16.75 -0.41 -16.09
CA PRO A 133 17.16 0.53 -17.12
C PRO A 133 18.30 1.42 -16.63
N PRO A 134 19.13 1.95 -17.56
CA PRO A 134 20.20 2.89 -17.23
C PRO A 134 19.59 4.26 -16.92
N ASP A 135 18.99 4.39 -15.76
CA ASP A 135 18.45 5.68 -15.35
C ASP A 135 19.53 6.51 -14.66
N ALA A 136 19.56 7.81 -14.96
CA ALA A 136 20.57 8.75 -14.44
C ALA A 136 20.58 8.87 -12.90
N LYS A 137 19.55 8.34 -12.26
CA LYS A 137 19.41 8.31 -10.78
C LYS A 137 20.05 7.07 -10.14
N CYS A 138 20.35 6.05 -10.91
CA CYS A 138 20.96 4.82 -10.41
C CYS A 138 22.47 4.88 -10.59
N VAL A 139 23.19 5.25 -9.55
CA VAL A 139 24.66 5.16 -9.51
C VAL A 139 25.01 3.97 -8.63
N ALA A 140 25.46 2.87 -9.23
CA ALA A 140 26.14 1.81 -8.49
C ALA A 140 27.57 2.29 -8.18
N HIS A 141 27.89 2.38 -6.89
CA HIS A 141 29.25 2.60 -6.41
C HIS A 141 30.03 1.31 -6.36
#